data_e87f027bd4ebc1475f34230d0132baa0
#
_entry.id   e87f027bd4ebc1475f34230d0132baa0
#
_cell.length_a   1.000
_cell.length_b   1.000
_cell.length_c   1.000
_cell.angle_alpha   90.00
_cell.angle_beta   90.00
_cell.angle_gamma   90.00
#
_symmetry.space_group_name_H-M   'P 1'
#
loop_
_entity.id
_entity.type
_entity.pdbx_description
1 polymer ?
#
loop_
_entity_poly.entity_id
_entity_poly.type
_entity_poly.pdbx_seq_one_letter_code
_entity_poly.pdbx_strand_id
1 'polypeptide(L)'
;MSLAAEQATFDAPAYLTWEAEQPAKHEYLDGEVFAMAGASAAHVTIALNMAMALRNHLRGSPCSVFISDMKLQVAADNAFFYPDVFVTCAPSDKAQDQYKSSATLVVEVLSPTTS
;
A
#
# COMPACT_ATOMS: atom_id res chain seq x y z
N MET A 1 -0.54 -19.20 -3.18
CA MET A 1 -1.94 -19.49 -2.85
C MET A 1 -2.42 -18.52 -1.80
N SER A 2 -3.61 -18.05 -1.94
CA SER A 2 -4.20 -17.17 -0.96
C SER A 2 -5.00 -17.95 0.06
N LEU A 3 -4.61 -17.88 1.31
CA LEU A 3 -5.41 -18.46 2.39
C LEU A 3 -6.64 -17.60 2.66
N ALA A 4 -6.56 -16.34 2.33
CA ALA A 4 -7.64 -15.41 2.62
C ALA A 4 -8.84 -15.61 1.71
N ALA A 5 -8.65 -16.21 0.53
CA ALA A 5 -9.76 -16.44 -0.37
C ALA A 5 -10.86 -17.30 0.25
N GLU A 6 -10.53 -18.11 1.23
CA GLU A 6 -11.52 -18.92 1.92
C GLU A 6 -12.29 -18.16 2.98
N GLN A 7 -11.85 -16.97 3.35
CA GLN A 7 -12.43 -16.24 4.47
C GLN A 7 -13.81 -15.71 4.15
N ALA A 8 -13.89 -14.86 3.16
CA ALA A 8 -15.12 -14.21 2.80
C ALA A 8 -14.90 -13.33 1.59
N THR A 9 -16.01 -12.98 0.96
CA THR A 9 -15.99 -11.96 -0.08
C THR A 9 -16.39 -10.64 0.55
N PHE A 10 -15.59 -9.61 0.34
CA PHE A 10 -15.84 -8.27 0.84
C PHE A 10 -16.18 -7.32 -0.29
N ASP A 11 -16.91 -6.26 0.02
CA ASP A 11 -16.81 -5.05 -0.78
C ASP A 11 -15.75 -4.14 -0.14
N ALA A 12 -15.42 -3.05 -0.83
CA ALA A 12 -14.35 -2.17 -0.35
C ALA A 12 -14.59 -1.60 1.05
N PRO A 13 -15.79 -1.08 1.37
CA PRO A 13 -16.02 -0.58 2.73
C PRO A 13 -15.91 -1.67 3.79
N ALA A 14 -16.40 -2.86 3.51
CA ALA A 14 -16.31 -3.98 4.46
C ALA A 14 -14.86 -4.39 4.69
N TYR A 15 -14.04 -4.41 3.62
CA TYR A 15 -12.62 -4.68 3.74
C TYR A 15 -11.94 -3.67 4.67
N LEU A 16 -12.19 -2.39 4.46
CA LEU A 16 -11.52 -1.36 5.27
C LEU A 16 -11.85 -1.49 6.75
N THR A 17 -13.11 -1.78 7.08
CA THR A 17 -13.53 -1.99 8.46
C THR A 17 -12.85 -3.23 9.04
N TRP A 18 -12.86 -4.32 8.30
CA TRP A 18 -12.28 -5.58 8.75
C TRP A 18 -10.74 -5.44 8.91
N GLU A 19 -10.08 -4.82 7.93
CA GLU A 19 -8.62 -4.69 7.93
C GLU A 19 -8.12 -3.87 9.13
N ALA A 20 -8.87 -2.87 9.53
CA ALA A 20 -8.49 -2.01 10.66
C ALA A 20 -8.38 -2.80 11.97
N GLU A 21 -9.02 -3.96 12.07
CA GLU A 21 -9.02 -4.78 13.27
C GLU A 21 -8.07 -5.97 13.20
N GLN A 22 -7.36 -6.13 12.09
CA GLN A 22 -6.48 -7.28 11.92
C GLN A 22 -5.10 -7.02 12.48
N PRO A 23 -4.44 -8.03 13.07
CA PRO A 23 -3.08 -7.88 13.56
C PRO A 23 -2.04 -7.88 12.45
N ALA A 24 -2.39 -8.36 11.26
CA ALA A 24 -1.51 -8.43 10.11
C ALA A 24 -2.15 -7.70 8.93
N LYS A 25 -1.33 -7.30 7.97
CA LYS A 25 -1.80 -6.57 6.80
C LYS A 25 -2.28 -7.52 5.72
N HIS A 26 -3.35 -7.10 5.03
CA HIS A 26 -3.90 -7.84 3.89
C HIS A 26 -4.17 -6.87 2.75
N GLU A 27 -3.81 -7.28 1.54
CA GLU A 27 -4.24 -6.58 0.34
C GLU A 27 -5.61 -7.08 -0.09
N TYR A 28 -6.30 -6.29 -0.88
CA TYR A 28 -7.66 -6.57 -1.31
C TYR A 28 -7.73 -6.45 -2.83
N LEU A 29 -8.31 -7.44 -3.47
CA LEU A 29 -8.51 -7.42 -4.92
C LEU A 29 -9.84 -8.06 -5.24
N ASP A 30 -10.76 -7.26 -5.75
CA ASP A 30 -12.04 -7.69 -6.29
C ASP A 30 -12.78 -8.67 -5.39
N GLY A 31 -12.90 -8.34 -4.12
CA GLY A 31 -13.67 -9.10 -3.14
C GLY A 31 -12.85 -10.06 -2.28
N GLU A 32 -11.60 -10.33 -2.65
CA GLU A 32 -10.75 -11.27 -1.91
C GLU A 32 -9.64 -10.55 -1.19
N VAL A 33 -9.21 -11.11 -0.07
CA VAL A 33 -8.10 -10.57 0.70
C VAL A 33 -6.92 -11.54 0.69
N PHE A 34 -5.71 -10.97 0.69
CA PHE A 34 -4.47 -11.73 0.57
C PHE A 34 -3.51 -11.26 1.64
N ALA A 35 -3.11 -12.19 2.53
CA ALA A 35 -2.16 -11.87 3.59
C ALA A 35 -0.81 -11.49 3.00
N MET A 36 -0.20 -10.44 3.55
CA MET A 36 1.12 -10.00 3.11
C MET A 36 2.22 -10.78 3.81
N ALA A 37 3.24 -11.15 3.05
CA ALA A 37 4.42 -11.77 3.61
C ALA A 37 5.32 -10.74 4.27
N GLY A 38 6.17 -11.21 5.20
CA GLY A 38 7.20 -10.36 5.78
C GLY A 38 8.28 -10.04 4.76
N ALA A 39 9.15 -9.09 5.11
CA ALA A 39 10.21 -8.64 4.24
C ALA A 39 11.58 -8.85 4.90
N SER A 40 12.62 -9.04 4.07
CA SER A 40 13.98 -9.14 4.55
C SER A 40 14.52 -7.78 4.96
N ALA A 41 15.60 -7.77 5.73
CA ALA A 41 16.27 -6.53 6.10
C ALA A 41 16.75 -5.77 4.87
N ALA A 42 17.24 -6.47 3.85
CA ALA A 42 17.68 -5.83 2.62
C ALA A 42 16.52 -5.13 1.91
N HIS A 43 15.39 -5.80 1.81
CA HIS A 43 14.18 -5.23 1.20
C HIS A 43 13.76 -3.95 1.92
N VAL A 44 13.67 -4.02 3.24
CA VAL A 44 13.25 -2.88 4.06
C VAL A 44 14.24 -1.72 3.94
N THR A 45 15.54 -2.02 3.91
CA THR A 45 16.58 -0.99 3.80
C THR A 45 16.51 -0.28 2.44
N ILE A 46 16.32 -1.02 1.36
CA ILE A 46 16.19 -0.43 0.03
C ILE A 46 14.95 0.45 -0.04
N ALA A 47 13.82 -0.03 0.48
CA ALA A 47 12.59 0.76 0.49
C ALA A 47 12.76 2.04 1.31
N LEU A 48 13.41 1.96 2.46
CA LEU A 48 13.66 3.12 3.31
C LEU A 48 14.56 4.14 2.61
N ASN A 49 15.64 3.67 1.97
CA ASN A 49 16.53 4.57 1.25
C ASN A 49 15.81 5.29 0.11
N MET A 50 14.97 4.58 -0.61
CA MET A 50 14.16 5.19 -1.66
C MET A 50 13.19 6.23 -1.10
N ALA A 51 12.51 5.88 -0.01
CA ALA A 51 11.58 6.81 0.65
C ALA A 51 12.29 8.07 1.11
N MET A 52 13.49 7.95 1.69
CA MET A 52 14.29 9.09 2.12
C MET A 52 14.68 9.98 0.95
N ALA A 53 15.16 9.38 -0.13
CA ALA A 53 15.57 10.13 -1.32
C ALA A 53 14.38 10.92 -1.89
N LEU A 54 13.23 10.28 -1.99
CA LEU A 54 12.02 10.93 -2.49
C LEU A 54 11.57 12.06 -1.56
N ARG A 55 11.57 11.80 -0.26
CA ARG A 55 11.18 12.83 0.71
C ARG A 55 12.08 14.05 0.63
N ASN A 56 13.37 13.83 0.53
CA ASN A 56 14.32 14.94 0.41
C ASN A 56 14.12 15.71 -0.89
N HIS A 57 13.90 15.02 -1.99
CA HIS A 57 13.70 15.65 -3.30
C HIS A 57 12.40 16.45 -3.34
N LEU A 58 11.37 15.98 -2.67
CA LEU A 58 10.03 16.56 -2.74
C LEU A 58 9.75 17.59 -1.63
N ARG A 59 10.75 17.94 -0.84
CA ARG A 59 10.61 18.96 0.20
C ARG A 59 10.10 20.26 -0.39
N GLY A 60 9.12 20.86 0.28
CA GLY A 60 8.54 22.13 -0.17
C GLY A 60 7.54 21.99 -1.29
N SER A 61 7.36 20.78 -1.84
CA SER A 61 6.34 20.51 -2.84
C SER A 61 5.04 20.09 -2.15
N PRO A 62 3.91 20.06 -2.89
CA PRO A 62 2.66 19.54 -2.32
C PRO A 62 2.59 18.02 -2.24
N CYS A 63 3.65 17.32 -2.65
CA CYS A 63 3.66 15.86 -2.73
C CYS A 63 4.05 15.24 -1.40
N SER A 64 3.46 14.09 -1.11
CA SER A 64 3.74 13.31 0.08
C SER A 64 4.25 11.92 -0.28
N VAL A 65 5.15 11.39 0.54
CA VAL A 65 5.73 10.05 0.36
C VAL A 65 5.19 9.15 1.46
N PHE A 66 4.73 7.98 1.07
CA PHE A 66 4.21 6.99 2.00
C PHE A 66 4.94 5.67 1.83
N ILE A 67 4.98 4.91 2.92
CA ILE A 67 5.60 3.58 2.95
C ILE A 67 4.54 2.53 3.22
N SER A 68 4.95 1.31 3.37
CA SER A 68 4.09 0.12 3.29
C SER A 68 2.95 0.01 4.29
N ASP A 69 2.83 0.91 5.28
CA ASP A 69 1.66 0.90 6.16
C ASP A 69 0.49 1.69 5.60
N MET A 70 0.69 2.47 4.56
CA MET A 70 -0.38 3.24 3.93
C MET A 70 -0.93 2.48 2.74
N LYS A 71 -2.25 2.29 2.72
CA LYS A 71 -2.93 1.64 1.60
C LYS A 71 -3.02 2.58 0.40
N LEU A 72 -2.93 1.98 -0.78
CA LEU A 72 -3.24 2.66 -2.03
C LEU A 72 -4.44 1.98 -2.67
N GLN A 73 -5.50 2.76 -2.86
CA GLN A 73 -6.69 2.29 -3.57
C GLN A 73 -6.47 2.40 -5.07
N VAL A 74 -6.77 1.33 -5.79
CA VAL A 74 -6.87 1.33 -7.24
C VAL A 74 -8.33 1.03 -7.56
N ALA A 75 -9.14 2.08 -7.68
CA ALA A 75 -10.58 1.93 -7.77
C ALA A 75 -11.02 1.18 -9.01
N ALA A 76 -10.33 1.38 -10.13
CA ALA A 76 -10.66 0.71 -11.39
C ALA A 76 -10.58 -0.82 -11.27
N ASP A 77 -9.71 -1.31 -10.39
CA ASP A 77 -9.52 -2.74 -10.17
C ASP A 77 -10.23 -3.23 -8.92
N ASN A 78 -10.98 -2.37 -8.24
CA ASN A 78 -11.60 -2.67 -6.95
C ASN A 78 -10.56 -3.27 -5.99
N ALA A 79 -9.46 -2.52 -5.77
CA ALA A 79 -8.31 -3.06 -5.07
C ALA A 79 -7.74 -2.07 -4.06
N PHE A 80 -7.12 -2.62 -3.01
CA PHE A 80 -6.27 -1.88 -2.07
C PHE A 80 -4.96 -2.64 -1.93
N PHE A 81 -3.86 -1.94 -2.16
CA PHE A 81 -2.52 -2.50 -2.03
C PHE A 81 -1.74 -1.74 -0.97
N TYR A 82 -0.62 -2.33 -0.53
CA TYR A 82 0.36 -1.66 0.32
C TYR A 82 1.69 -1.59 -0.43
N PRO A 83 1.87 -0.63 -1.33
CA PRO A 83 3.16 -0.53 -2.04
C PRO A 83 4.30 -0.25 -1.06
N ASP A 84 5.50 -0.67 -1.41
CA ASP A 84 6.67 -0.43 -0.57
C ASP A 84 6.90 1.06 -0.33
N VAL A 85 6.82 1.85 -1.41
CA VAL A 85 6.91 3.31 -1.35
C VAL A 85 6.01 3.88 -2.43
N PHE A 86 5.29 4.95 -2.14
CA PHE A 86 4.59 5.67 -3.19
C PHE A 86 4.48 7.15 -2.88
N VAL A 87 4.23 7.92 -3.92
CA VAL A 87 4.11 9.38 -3.84
C VAL A 87 2.75 9.79 -4.37
N THR A 88 2.09 10.69 -3.67
CA THR A 88 0.88 11.33 -4.16
C THR A 88 1.01 12.84 -4.00
N CYS A 89 0.54 13.57 -5.01
CA CYS A 89 0.53 15.04 -5.00
C CYS A 89 -0.89 15.59 -5.02
N ALA A 90 -1.90 14.72 -5.02
CA ALA A 90 -3.29 15.14 -5.15
C ALA A 90 -3.82 15.75 -3.85
N PRO A 91 -4.47 16.92 -3.93
CA PRO A 91 -5.07 17.53 -2.72
C PRO A 91 -6.11 16.62 -2.05
N SER A 92 -6.86 15.85 -2.84
CA SER A 92 -7.88 14.95 -2.30
C SER A 92 -7.28 13.89 -1.39
N ASP A 93 -6.06 13.46 -1.67
CA ASP A 93 -5.40 12.46 -0.83
C ASP A 93 -4.98 13.01 0.53
N LYS A 94 -4.79 14.31 0.64
CA LYS A 94 -4.43 14.91 1.93
C LYS A 94 -5.57 14.84 2.94
N ALA A 95 -6.80 14.80 2.47
CA ALA A 95 -7.98 14.75 3.33
C ALA A 95 -8.35 13.32 3.73
N GLN A 96 -7.82 12.30 3.04
CA GLN A 96 -8.12 10.91 3.34
C GLN A 96 -6.98 10.29 4.16
N ASP A 97 -7.31 9.86 5.36
CA ASP A 97 -6.33 9.42 6.35
C ASP A 97 -6.03 7.93 6.29
N GLN A 98 -6.96 7.12 5.82
CA GLN A 98 -6.85 5.67 5.88
C GLN A 98 -6.23 5.05 4.64
N TYR A 99 -6.33 5.74 3.50
CA TYR A 99 -5.76 5.28 2.23
C TYR A 99 -5.60 6.45 1.29
N LYS A 100 -4.83 6.24 0.22
CA LYS A 100 -4.65 7.22 -0.84
C LYS A 100 -5.13 6.61 -2.16
N SER A 101 -5.44 7.44 -3.15
CA SER A 101 -6.02 6.92 -4.40
C SER A 101 -5.46 7.54 -5.66
N SER A 102 -4.52 8.47 -5.55
CA SER A 102 -4.00 9.20 -6.73
C SER A 102 -2.47 9.21 -6.72
N ALA A 103 -1.87 8.02 -6.73
CA ALA A 103 -0.43 7.91 -6.73
C ALA A 103 0.16 8.44 -8.04
N THR A 104 1.20 9.26 -7.91
CA THR A 104 1.99 9.75 -9.03
C THR A 104 3.12 8.78 -9.36
N LEU A 105 3.65 8.12 -8.34
CA LEU A 105 4.76 7.19 -8.47
C LEU A 105 4.57 6.06 -7.47
N VAL A 106 4.79 4.83 -7.91
CA VAL A 106 4.77 3.65 -7.04
C VAL A 106 6.10 2.93 -7.21
N VAL A 107 6.71 2.57 -6.10
CA VAL A 107 7.98 1.83 -6.08
C VAL A 107 7.76 0.52 -5.34
N GLU A 108 8.08 -0.57 -6.01
CA GLU A 108 8.09 -1.90 -5.41
C GLU A 108 9.50 -2.45 -5.45
N VAL A 109 9.97 -2.92 -4.30
CA VAL A 109 11.30 -3.51 -4.19
C VAL A 109 11.17 -5.01 -4.41
N LEU A 110 11.83 -5.52 -5.43
CA LEU A 110 11.77 -6.94 -5.71
C LEU A 110 12.59 -7.73 -4.69
N SER A 111 12.14 -8.93 -4.42
CA SER A 111 12.88 -9.88 -3.58
C SER A 111 13.12 -11.15 -4.39
N PRO A 112 14.06 -12.01 -3.97
CA PRO A 112 14.32 -13.26 -4.71
C PRO A 112 13.08 -14.13 -4.88
N THR A 113 12.13 -14.05 -3.94
CA THR A 113 10.91 -14.86 -3.98
C THR A 113 9.81 -14.25 -4.82
N THR A 114 9.92 -12.99 -5.20
CA THR A 114 8.88 -12.28 -5.97
C THR A 114 9.34 -11.88 -7.36
N SER A 115 10.61 -11.99 -7.64
CA SER A 115 11.18 -11.61 -8.94
C SER A 115 11.03 -12.69 -10.02
#